data_c56391c6a1a7f5386c69969afe5ee123
#
_entry.id   c56391c6a1a7f5386c69969afe5ee123
#
_cell.length_a   1.000
_cell.length_b   1.000
_cell.length_c   1.000
_cell.angle_alpha   90.00
_cell.angle_beta   90.00
_cell.angle_gamma   90.00
#
_symmetry.space_group_name_H-M   'P 1'
#
loop_
_entity.id
_entity.type
_entity.pdbx_description
1 polymer ?
#
loop_
_entity_poly.entity_id
_entity_poly.type
_entity_poly.pdbx_seq_one_letter_code
_entity_poly.pdbx_strand_id
1 'polypeptide(L)'
;MHRNILTLLVIAVSCVLGVENISAQKRELSEAKSLLKQNKSLDKAESLMHTVLSDPEQKNIINNYVLLADIVKKQYENTNEKLYLKQLSDTTTLFSSLQKMFSAFVQLDSIDALPDSKGRTKLKHRRKNAEYLNLLRPNLFRGCQFYFYHKKYNDAFSCIDTYLQSFNYPLFQQYDYLSTDTLRTEAAYLAVLSASHQKDYAGIEKYEHIALENKATQAALLSLLYDIYTEKGDTAKAVAYLKQGFEMHSDYPFFFPRLFDYYSQHGEMAEVEDIVMKAISRQPENNAYKVALNILQLNQEKYDECIALGDSLLTVNDQLAEPYYNVGSAYFNKALQHYEQNKGNRNRRKKTNELYAKALPYIERYRSLRPKFERRWAPMLYTLYLELNKGKEFEEIERIMNSASYKTGKKQ
;
A
#
# COMPACT_ATOMS: atom_id res chain seq x y z
N MET A 1 -53.87 -47.36 5.28
CA MET A 1 -54.38 -46.49 6.37
C MET A 1 -53.25 -45.74 7.09
N HIS A 2 -52.13 -46.36 7.48
CA HIS A 2 -51.03 -45.69 8.20
C HIS A 2 -50.30 -44.57 7.42
N ARG A 3 -50.20 -44.66 6.10
CA ARG A 3 -49.50 -43.65 5.26
C ARG A 3 -50.24 -42.32 5.20
N ASN A 4 -51.56 -42.31 5.26
CA ASN A 4 -52.38 -41.10 5.26
C ASN A 4 -52.44 -40.40 6.62
N ILE A 5 -52.27 -41.15 7.72
CA ILE A 5 -52.22 -40.60 9.08
C ILE A 5 -50.88 -39.88 9.31
N LEU A 6 -49.77 -40.45 8.80
CA LEU A 6 -48.45 -39.81 8.88
C LEU A 6 -48.37 -38.48 8.11
N THR A 7 -48.99 -38.45 6.94
CA THR A 7 -49.06 -37.24 6.11
C THR A 7 -49.91 -36.14 6.77
N LEU A 8 -51.05 -36.52 7.38
CA LEU A 8 -51.87 -35.57 8.14
C LEU A 8 -51.17 -35.05 9.41
N LEU A 9 -50.39 -35.88 10.09
CA LEU A 9 -49.62 -35.50 11.28
C LEU A 9 -48.48 -34.54 10.90
N VAL A 10 -47.77 -34.75 9.80
CA VAL A 10 -46.74 -33.84 9.28
C VAL A 10 -47.34 -32.49 8.86
N ILE A 11 -48.49 -32.46 8.22
CA ILE A 11 -49.20 -31.23 7.85
C ILE A 11 -49.69 -30.49 9.11
N ALA A 12 -50.22 -31.22 10.12
CA ALA A 12 -50.67 -30.60 11.37
C ALA A 12 -49.51 -29.97 12.17
N VAL A 13 -48.37 -30.66 12.25
CA VAL A 13 -47.17 -30.15 12.92
C VAL A 13 -46.60 -28.93 12.18
N SER A 14 -46.57 -28.94 10.85
CA SER A 14 -46.14 -27.77 10.04
C SER A 14 -47.09 -26.58 10.20
N CYS A 15 -48.38 -26.79 10.33
CA CYS A 15 -49.37 -25.71 10.55
C CYS A 15 -49.24 -25.12 11.96
N VAL A 16 -48.95 -25.94 13.01
CA VAL A 16 -48.77 -25.44 14.37
C VAL A 16 -47.48 -24.65 14.50
N LEU A 17 -46.38 -25.12 13.93
CA LEU A 17 -45.10 -24.39 13.90
C LEU A 17 -45.20 -23.08 13.11
N GLY A 18 -45.98 -23.07 12.04
CA GLY A 18 -46.24 -21.85 11.26
C GLY A 18 -47.04 -20.78 12.02
N VAL A 19 -48.06 -21.21 12.79
CA VAL A 19 -48.91 -20.29 13.60
C VAL A 19 -48.13 -19.70 14.79
N GLU A 20 -47.28 -20.51 15.45
CA GLU A 20 -46.42 -20.03 16.53
C GLU A 20 -45.37 -18.98 16.04
N ASN A 21 -44.77 -19.21 14.90
CA ASN A 21 -43.83 -18.26 14.29
C ASN A 21 -44.50 -16.91 13.93
N ILE A 22 -45.67 -16.91 13.31
CA ILE A 22 -46.43 -15.71 12.98
C ILE A 22 -46.84 -14.93 14.23
N SER A 23 -47.19 -15.59 15.29
CA SER A 23 -47.55 -14.99 16.59
C SER A 23 -46.30 -14.35 17.25
N ALA A 24 -45.14 -15.02 17.23
CA ALA A 24 -43.88 -14.51 17.77
C ALA A 24 -43.45 -13.25 17.03
N GLN A 25 -43.46 -13.22 15.72
CA GLN A 25 -43.09 -12.08 14.89
C GLN A 25 -43.96 -10.86 15.10
N LYS A 26 -45.29 -11.02 15.21
CA LYS A 26 -46.19 -9.91 15.54
C LYS A 26 -45.88 -9.34 16.91
N ARG A 27 -45.48 -10.14 17.85
CA ARG A 27 -45.05 -9.69 19.19
C ARG A 27 -43.74 -8.91 19.11
N GLU A 28 -42.74 -9.40 18.38
CA GLU A 28 -41.45 -8.74 18.18
C GLU A 28 -41.60 -7.39 17.51
N LEU A 29 -42.40 -7.29 16.41
CA LEU A 29 -42.73 -6.02 15.76
C LEU A 29 -43.44 -5.03 16.68
N SER A 30 -44.41 -5.53 17.50
CA SER A 30 -45.12 -4.66 18.46
C SER A 30 -44.18 -4.15 19.54
N GLU A 31 -43.30 -5.02 20.06
CA GLU A 31 -42.29 -4.65 21.04
C GLU A 31 -41.29 -3.65 20.49
N ALA A 32 -40.73 -3.85 19.30
CA ALA A 32 -39.82 -2.92 18.65
C ALA A 32 -40.48 -1.53 18.46
N LYS A 33 -41.71 -1.47 18.00
CA LYS A 33 -42.49 -0.20 17.89
C LYS A 33 -42.67 0.48 19.23
N SER A 34 -42.98 -0.27 20.28
CA SER A 34 -43.17 0.26 21.62
C SER A 34 -41.86 0.84 22.17
N LEU A 35 -40.73 0.14 22.01
CA LEU A 35 -39.41 0.60 22.46
C LEU A 35 -38.99 1.87 21.72
N LEU A 36 -39.21 1.96 20.42
CA LEU A 36 -38.96 3.19 19.63
C LEU A 36 -39.80 4.36 20.16
N LYS A 37 -41.10 4.15 20.35
CA LYS A 37 -42.02 5.18 20.86
C LYS A 37 -41.60 5.69 22.24
N GLN A 38 -41.12 4.81 23.12
CA GLN A 38 -40.65 5.17 24.45
C GLN A 38 -39.24 5.76 24.45
N ASN A 39 -38.53 5.73 23.32
CA ASN A 39 -37.13 6.08 23.20
C ASN A 39 -36.23 5.32 24.23
N LYS A 40 -36.50 4.04 24.43
CA LYS A 40 -35.80 3.17 25.41
C LYS A 40 -35.31 1.90 24.75
N SER A 41 -34.16 1.40 25.20
CA SER A 41 -33.59 0.11 24.77
C SER A 41 -33.61 -0.08 23.26
N LEU A 42 -33.16 0.95 22.52
CA LEU A 42 -33.17 0.96 21.04
C LEU A 42 -32.30 -0.15 20.44
N ASP A 43 -31.23 -0.58 21.12
CA ASP A 43 -30.42 -1.73 20.69
C ASP A 43 -31.22 -3.03 20.70
N LYS A 44 -32.13 -3.21 21.72
CA LYS A 44 -33.05 -4.33 21.73
C LYS A 44 -34.07 -4.22 20.59
N ALA A 45 -34.60 -3.04 20.33
CA ALA A 45 -35.51 -2.80 19.21
C ALA A 45 -34.86 -3.14 17.87
N GLU A 46 -33.59 -2.75 17.65
CA GLU A 46 -32.80 -3.10 16.46
C GLU A 46 -32.64 -4.62 16.32
N SER A 47 -32.24 -5.30 17.42
CA SER A 47 -32.08 -6.77 17.42
C SER A 47 -33.40 -7.50 17.07
N LEU A 48 -34.53 -7.05 17.63
CA LEU A 48 -35.85 -7.60 17.28
C LEU A 48 -36.15 -7.41 15.80
N MET A 49 -35.84 -6.24 15.22
CA MET A 49 -36.03 -6.01 13.78
C MET A 49 -35.15 -6.91 12.91
N HIS A 50 -33.91 -7.17 13.31
CA HIS A 50 -33.06 -8.12 12.57
C HIS A 50 -33.65 -9.55 12.61
N THR A 51 -34.19 -9.98 13.75
CA THR A 51 -34.91 -11.25 13.85
C THR A 51 -36.12 -11.29 12.91
N VAL A 52 -36.95 -10.27 12.91
CA VAL A 52 -38.09 -10.15 12.01
C VAL A 52 -37.67 -10.19 10.54
N LEU A 53 -36.63 -9.44 10.15
CA LEU A 53 -36.16 -9.36 8.77
C LEU A 53 -35.43 -10.63 8.29
N SER A 54 -35.02 -11.52 9.19
CA SER A 54 -34.46 -12.83 8.83
C SER A 54 -35.50 -13.81 8.30
N ASP A 55 -36.79 -13.53 8.56
CA ASP A 55 -37.88 -14.37 8.07
C ASP A 55 -38.18 -14.07 6.58
N PRO A 56 -38.22 -15.10 5.72
CA PRO A 56 -38.53 -14.96 4.31
C PRO A 56 -39.89 -14.26 4.01
N GLU A 57 -40.88 -14.40 4.90
CA GLU A 57 -42.22 -13.76 4.71
C GLU A 57 -42.16 -12.25 5.06
N GLN A 58 -41.25 -11.82 5.91
CA GLN A 58 -41.12 -10.45 6.40
C GLN A 58 -40.10 -9.60 5.62
N LYS A 59 -39.16 -10.25 4.94
CA LYS A 59 -38.00 -9.60 4.29
C LYS A 59 -38.33 -8.64 3.15
N ASN A 60 -39.56 -8.69 2.59
CA ASN A 60 -40.00 -7.82 1.52
C ASN A 60 -41.05 -6.79 1.97
N ILE A 61 -41.32 -6.73 3.27
CA ILE A 61 -42.33 -5.79 3.81
C ILE A 61 -41.65 -4.45 4.10
N ILE A 62 -41.89 -3.44 3.26
CA ILE A 62 -41.29 -2.11 3.33
C ILE A 62 -41.41 -1.47 4.72
N ASN A 63 -42.56 -1.63 5.40
CA ASN A 63 -42.79 -1.04 6.72
C ASN A 63 -41.82 -1.59 7.80
N ASN A 64 -41.28 -2.79 7.64
CA ASN A 64 -40.29 -3.34 8.55
C ASN A 64 -38.96 -2.62 8.38
N TYR A 65 -38.56 -2.30 7.15
CA TYR A 65 -37.35 -1.51 6.88
C TYR A 65 -37.50 -0.06 7.30
N VAL A 66 -38.71 0.53 7.15
CA VAL A 66 -38.98 1.87 7.68
C VAL A 66 -38.80 1.89 9.19
N LEU A 67 -39.34 0.87 9.90
CA LEU A 67 -39.20 0.77 11.36
C LEU A 67 -37.74 0.60 11.77
N LEU A 68 -36.96 -0.27 11.09
CA LEU A 68 -35.54 -0.42 11.35
C LEU A 68 -34.77 0.90 11.13
N ALA A 69 -35.02 1.57 10.00
CA ALA A 69 -34.40 2.85 9.68
C ALA A 69 -34.72 3.93 10.74
N ASP A 70 -35.96 4.00 11.23
CA ASP A 70 -36.36 4.94 12.29
C ASP A 70 -35.68 4.61 13.62
N ILE A 71 -35.51 3.33 13.96
CA ILE A 71 -34.81 2.89 15.18
C ILE A 71 -33.33 3.33 15.14
N VAL A 72 -32.60 2.98 14.10
CA VAL A 72 -31.14 3.30 14.00
C VAL A 72 -30.92 4.80 13.85
N LYS A 73 -31.83 5.50 13.17
CA LYS A 73 -31.82 6.96 13.12
C LYS A 73 -31.93 7.54 14.53
N LYS A 74 -32.88 7.05 15.32
CA LYS A 74 -33.09 7.53 16.69
C LYS A 74 -31.89 7.21 17.61
N GLN A 75 -31.22 6.07 17.42
CA GLN A 75 -29.96 5.77 18.12
C GLN A 75 -28.88 6.80 17.79
N TYR A 76 -28.69 7.11 16.50
CA TYR A 76 -27.73 8.13 16.07
C TYR A 76 -28.05 9.50 16.67
N GLU A 77 -29.31 9.96 16.56
CA GLU A 77 -29.75 11.25 17.10
C GLU A 77 -29.52 11.35 18.62
N ASN A 78 -29.88 10.31 19.37
CA ASN A 78 -29.67 10.30 20.83
C ASN A 78 -28.17 10.33 21.19
N THR A 79 -27.34 9.62 20.45
CA THR A 79 -25.89 9.59 20.67
C THR A 79 -25.28 10.95 20.37
N ASN A 80 -25.68 11.55 19.24
CA ASN A 80 -25.21 12.88 18.84
C ASN A 80 -25.61 13.96 19.84
N GLU A 81 -26.86 13.92 20.36
CA GLU A 81 -27.35 14.84 21.40
C GLU A 81 -26.53 14.70 22.68
N LYS A 82 -26.29 13.48 23.16
CA LYS A 82 -25.48 13.23 24.35
C LYS A 82 -24.04 13.72 24.21
N LEU A 83 -23.43 13.56 23.06
CA LEU A 83 -22.10 14.09 22.76
C LEU A 83 -22.09 15.61 22.74
N TYR A 84 -23.10 16.24 22.12
CA TYR A 84 -23.25 17.67 22.08
C TYR A 84 -23.40 18.26 23.49
N LEU A 85 -24.17 17.60 24.35
CA LEU A 85 -24.40 18.01 25.75
C LEU A 85 -23.23 17.57 26.68
N LYS A 86 -22.14 16.98 26.13
CA LYS A 86 -20.99 16.46 26.90
C LYS A 86 -21.36 15.43 27.97
N GLN A 87 -22.47 14.71 27.76
CA GLN A 87 -22.93 13.61 28.62
C GLN A 87 -22.28 12.26 28.22
N LEU A 88 -21.67 12.19 27.07
CA LEU A 88 -20.92 11.04 26.55
C LEU A 88 -19.56 11.53 26.10
N SER A 89 -18.49 10.80 26.42
CA SER A 89 -17.12 11.11 26.01
C SER A 89 -16.62 10.23 24.84
N ASP A 90 -17.25 9.08 24.62
CA ASP A 90 -16.86 8.12 23.56
C ASP A 90 -17.62 8.39 22.26
N THR A 91 -16.86 8.84 21.24
CA THR A 91 -17.38 9.08 19.89
C THR A 91 -17.49 7.81 19.05
N THR A 92 -16.97 6.67 19.53
CA THR A 92 -17.04 5.37 18.80
C THR A 92 -18.50 5.00 18.51
N THR A 93 -19.39 5.13 19.52
CA THR A 93 -20.81 4.83 19.38
C THR A 93 -21.50 5.72 18.35
N LEU A 94 -21.08 6.99 18.20
CA LEU A 94 -21.63 7.88 17.18
C LEU A 94 -21.35 7.35 15.77
N PHE A 95 -20.09 7.03 15.49
CA PHE A 95 -19.70 6.60 14.13
C PHE A 95 -20.23 5.20 13.81
N SER A 96 -20.30 4.28 14.78
CA SER A 96 -20.91 2.98 14.57
C SER A 96 -22.42 3.08 14.30
N SER A 97 -23.16 3.93 15.03
CA SER A 97 -24.58 4.17 14.77
C SER A 97 -24.82 4.88 13.43
N LEU A 98 -23.91 5.74 12.99
CA LEU A 98 -23.94 6.34 11.65
C LEU A 98 -23.84 5.28 10.55
N GLN A 99 -22.89 4.36 10.65
CA GLN A 99 -22.74 3.26 9.68
C GLN A 99 -23.98 2.36 9.63
N LYS A 100 -24.51 1.97 10.78
CA LYS A 100 -25.76 1.21 10.87
C LYS A 100 -26.91 1.94 10.17
N MET A 101 -27.02 3.24 10.37
CA MET A 101 -28.04 4.07 9.75
C MET A 101 -27.89 4.10 8.22
N PHE A 102 -26.67 4.31 7.69
CA PHE A 102 -26.42 4.23 6.23
C PHE A 102 -26.84 2.86 5.69
N SER A 103 -26.45 1.77 6.33
CA SER A 103 -26.82 0.41 5.91
C SER A 103 -28.33 0.21 5.89
N ALA A 104 -29.04 0.61 6.96
CA ALA A 104 -30.50 0.45 7.03
C ALA A 104 -31.26 1.26 5.99
N PHE A 105 -30.80 2.49 5.70
CA PHE A 105 -31.43 3.34 4.71
C PHE A 105 -31.17 2.86 3.27
N VAL A 106 -29.99 2.30 2.98
CA VAL A 106 -29.68 1.67 1.68
C VAL A 106 -30.55 0.42 1.48
N GLN A 107 -30.72 -0.40 2.52
CA GLN A 107 -31.62 -1.55 2.49
C GLN A 107 -33.08 -1.12 2.25
N LEU A 108 -33.55 -0.10 2.97
CA LEU A 108 -34.89 0.47 2.76
C LEU A 108 -35.07 0.94 1.32
N ASP A 109 -34.10 1.64 0.75
CA ASP A 109 -34.16 2.10 -0.63
C ASP A 109 -34.26 0.95 -1.65
N SER A 110 -33.52 -0.12 -1.39
CA SER A 110 -33.56 -1.33 -2.24
C SER A 110 -34.95 -1.99 -2.23
N ILE A 111 -35.63 -2.02 -1.08
CA ILE A 111 -37.00 -2.56 -0.96
C ILE A 111 -38.05 -1.59 -1.52
N ASP A 112 -37.86 -0.27 -1.31
CA ASP A 112 -38.75 0.77 -1.87
C ASP A 112 -38.68 0.79 -3.42
N ALA A 113 -37.59 0.27 -3.99
CA ALA A 113 -37.41 0.14 -5.44
C ALA A 113 -38.08 -1.11 -6.04
N LEU A 114 -38.56 -2.05 -5.22
CA LEU A 114 -39.28 -3.22 -5.75
C LEU A 114 -40.63 -2.80 -6.36
N PRO A 115 -41.03 -3.39 -7.50
CA PRO A 115 -42.30 -3.10 -8.13
C PRO A 115 -43.49 -3.60 -7.28
N ASP A 116 -44.55 -2.84 -7.24
CA ASP A 116 -45.85 -3.27 -6.65
C ASP A 116 -46.49 -4.38 -7.49
N SER A 117 -47.62 -4.94 -7.03
CA SER A 117 -48.37 -5.99 -7.72
C SER A 117 -48.83 -5.60 -9.14
N LYS A 118 -48.74 -4.34 -9.50
CA LYS A 118 -49.03 -3.79 -10.82
C LYS A 118 -47.78 -3.43 -11.63
N GLY A 119 -46.59 -3.86 -11.17
CA GLY A 119 -45.32 -3.60 -11.84
C GLY A 119 -44.80 -2.14 -11.71
N ARG A 120 -45.34 -1.33 -10.80
CA ARG A 120 -44.99 0.09 -10.66
C ARG A 120 -44.06 0.29 -9.46
N THR A 121 -42.98 1.02 -9.69
CA THR A 121 -42.02 1.47 -8.64
C THR A 121 -42.38 2.89 -8.19
N LYS A 122 -42.50 3.13 -6.88
CA LYS A 122 -42.95 4.42 -6.34
C LYS A 122 -41.89 5.24 -5.66
N LEU A 123 -40.78 4.66 -5.15
CA LEU A 123 -39.66 5.31 -4.47
C LEU A 123 -40.09 6.36 -3.42
N LYS A 124 -41.00 5.98 -2.51
CA LYS A 124 -41.63 6.92 -1.56
C LYS A 124 -40.65 7.53 -0.57
N HIS A 125 -39.60 6.81 -0.21
CA HIS A 125 -38.69 7.18 0.85
C HIS A 125 -37.37 7.72 0.34
N ARG A 126 -36.98 7.44 -0.92
CA ARG A 126 -35.65 7.72 -1.50
C ARG A 126 -35.23 9.17 -1.30
N ARG A 127 -36.03 10.12 -1.79
CA ARG A 127 -35.64 11.55 -1.78
C ARG A 127 -35.36 12.07 -0.36
N LYS A 128 -36.27 11.88 0.57
CA LYS A 128 -36.15 12.34 1.95
C LYS A 128 -34.95 11.69 2.66
N ASN A 129 -34.76 10.39 2.44
CA ASN A 129 -33.68 9.65 3.05
C ASN A 129 -32.31 10.06 2.49
N ALA A 130 -32.22 10.27 1.17
CA ALA A 130 -31.02 10.76 0.51
C ALA A 130 -30.63 12.16 0.99
N GLU A 131 -31.59 13.09 1.10
CA GLU A 131 -31.36 14.44 1.63
C GLU A 131 -30.79 14.39 3.07
N TYR A 132 -31.39 13.58 3.93
CA TYR A 132 -30.95 13.43 5.32
C TYR A 132 -29.55 12.83 5.41
N LEU A 133 -29.26 11.73 4.72
CA LEU A 133 -27.98 11.07 4.75
C LEU A 133 -26.88 11.87 4.06
N ASN A 134 -27.21 12.65 3.02
CA ASN A 134 -26.24 13.51 2.36
C ASN A 134 -25.65 14.55 3.32
N LEU A 135 -26.45 15.11 4.22
CA LEU A 135 -25.96 16.01 5.27
C LEU A 135 -24.98 15.33 6.25
N LEU A 136 -25.15 14.04 6.47
CA LEU A 136 -24.36 13.26 7.43
C LEU A 136 -23.18 12.51 6.79
N ARG A 137 -23.17 12.37 5.46
CA ARG A 137 -22.14 11.65 4.72
C ARG A 137 -20.70 12.11 5.05
N PRO A 138 -20.40 13.43 5.20
CA PRO A 138 -19.06 13.86 5.59
C PRO A 138 -18.60 13.32 6.96
N ASN A 139 -19.53 12.93 7.84
CA ASN A 139 -19.18 12.36 9.13
C ASN A 139 -18.63 10.92 9.02
N LEU A 140 -18.90 10.19 7.93
CA LEU A 140 -18.24 8.91 7.66
C LEU A 140 -16.73 9.11 7.40
N PHE A 141 -16.38 10.15 6.68
CA PHE A 141 -14.97 10.51 6.46
C PHE A 141 -14.29 10.88 7.79
N ARG A 142 -14.94 11.70 8.61
CA ARG A 142 -14.46 12.05 9.97
C ARG A 142 -14.35 10.82 10.87
N GLY A 143 -15.30 9.89 10.75
CA GLY A 143 -15.27 8.59 11.45
C GLY A 143 -14.05 7.77 11.09
N CYS A 144 -13.71 7.71 9.80
CA CYS A 144 -12.48 7.06 9.34
C CYS A 144 -11.24 7.70 10.00
N GLN A 145 -11.11 9.03 9.94
CA GLN A 145 -9.97 9.73 10.55
C GLN A 145 -9.89 9.48 12.06
N PHE A 146 -11.02 9.51 12.76
CA PHE A 146 -11.09 9.20 14.19
C PHE A 146 -10.60 7.78 14.49
N TYR A 147 -11.12 6.78 13.81
CA TYR A 147 -10.75 5.39 14.04
C TYR A 147 -9.30 5.12 13.63
N PHE A 148 -8.83 5.72 12.54
CA PHE A 148 -7.46 5.60 12.09
C PHE A 148 -6.47 6.15 13.13
N TYR A 149 -6.75 7.34 13.67
CA TYR A 149 -5.96 7.93 14.75
C TYR A 149 -5.89 7.03 15.99
N HIS A 150 -6.99 6.33 16.31
CA HIS A 150 -7.07 5.39 17.43
C HIS A 150 -6.58 3.97 17.06
N LYS A 151 -5.96 3.79 15.89
CA LYS A 151 -5.46 2.50 15.37
C LYS A 151 -6.54 1.41 15.24
N LYS A 152 -7.81 1.80 15.14
CA LYS A 152 -8.94 0.91 14.88
C LYS A 152 -9.17 0.79 13.36
N TYR A 153 -8.23 0.14 12.68
CA TYR A 153 -8.16 0.16 11.22
C TYR A 153 -9.34 -0.52 10.53
N ASN A 154 -9.92 -1.56 11.14
CA ASN A 154 -11.15 -2.21 10.64
C ASN A 154 -12.32 -1.22 10.60
N ASP A 155 -12.53 -0.49 11.70
CA ASP A 155 -13.61 0.49 11.81
C ASP A 155 -13.34 1.69 10.89
N ALA A 156 -12.09 2.11 10.76
CA ALA A 156 -11.67 3.15 9.82
C ALA A 156 -12.00 2.76 8.38
N PHE A 157 -11.59 1.54 7.97
CA PHE A 157 -11.90 1.04 6.64
C PHE A 157 -13.41 0.95 6.40
N SER A 158 -14.16 0.40 7.36
CA SER A 158 -15.62 0.29 7.24
C SER A 158 -16.32 1.65 7.05
N CYS A 159 -15.90 2.67 7.79
CA CYS A 159 -16.43 4.03 7.63
C CYS A 159 -16.15 4.59 6.23
N ILE A 160 -14.89 4.47 5.78
CA ILE A 160 -14.49 5.07 4.51
C ILE A 160 -14.99 4.26 3.31
N ASP A 161 -15.13 2.94 3.46
CA ASP A 161 -15.77 2.10 2.46
C ASP A 161 -17.23 2.50 2.26
N THR A 162 -17.98 2.70 3.35
CA THR A 162 -19.36 3.20 3.29
C THR A 162 -19.44 4.57 2.61
N TYR A 163 -18.50 5.47 2.91
CA TYR A 163 -18.39 6.77 2.27
C TYR A 163 -18.18 6.65 0.75
N LEU A 164 -17.22 5.84 0.33
CA LEU A 164 -16.90 5.62 -1.08
C LEU A 164 -17.99 4.83 -1.82
N GLN A 165 -18.58 3.82 -1.18
CA GLN A 165 -19.68 3.05 -1.79
C GLN A 165 -20.94 3.90 -2.01
N SER A 166 -21.13 4.97 -1.24
CA SER A 166 -22.29 5.88 -1.42
C SER A 166 -22.38 6.44 -2.84
N PHE A 167 -21.26 6.54 -3.59
CA PHE A 167 -21.29 6.93 -5.01
C PHE A 167 -22.12 6.00 -5.90
N ASN A 168 -22.16 4.71 -5.54
CA ASN A 168 -22.75 3.65 -6.33
C ASN A 168 -24.20 3.34 -5.92
N TYR A 169 -24.68 3.87 -4.77
CA TYR A 169 -26.02 3.55 -4.30
C TYR A 169 -27.07 4.33 -5.05
N PRO A 170 -28.12 3.68 -5.59
CA PRO A 170 -29.26 4.34 -6.25
C PRO A 170 -29.91 5.40 -5.36
N LEU A 171 -29.85 5.24 -4.05
CA LEU A 171 -30.30 6.20 -3.05
C LEU A 171 -29.72 7.60 -3.28
N PHE A 172 -28.46 7.70 -3.73
CA PHE A 172 -27.75 8.97 -3.90
C PHE A 172 -27.62 9.40 -5.36
N GLN A 173 -28.31 8.74 -6.29
CA GLN A 173 -28.20 9.02 -7.74
C GLN A 173 -28.49 10.48 -8.12
N GLN A 174 -29.25 11.21 -7.30
CA GLN A 174 -29.49 12.64 -7.52
C GLN A 174 -28.27 13.54 -7.24
N TYR A 175 -27.26 13.02 -6.55
CA TYR A 175 -26.00 13.72 -6.24
C TYR A 175 -24.91 13.16 -7.15
N ASP A 176 -24.29 14.01 -7.94
CA ASP A 176 -23.16 13.63 -8.78
C ASP A 176 -21.85 13.67 -7.97
N TYR A 177 -21.69 12.72 -7.03
CA TYR A 177 -20.50 12.67 -6.19
C TYR A 177 -19.23 12.42 -6.99
N LEU A 178 -19.29 11.75 -8.14
CA LEU A 178 -18.11 11.47 -8.95
C LEU A 178 -17.43 12.75 -9.46
N SER A 179 -18.22 13.77 -9.78
CA SER A 179 -17.70 15.06 -10.26
C SER A 179 -17.60 16.13 -9.18
N THR A 180 -18.40 16.01 -8.09
CA THR A 180 -18.50 17.07 -7.08
C THR A 180 -17.75 16.80 -5.79
N ASP A 181 -17.40 15.54 -5.50
CA ASP A 181 -16.73 15.18 -4.26
C ASP A 181 -15.22 15.34 -4.36
N THR A 182 -14.71 16.45 -3.85
CA THR A 182 -13.28 16.78 -3.81
C THR A 182 -12.48 15.89 -2.87
N LEU A 183 -13.11 15.18 -1.93
CA LEU A 183 -12.46 14.30 -0.96
C LEU A 183 -12.34 12.85 -1.46
N ARG A 184 -12.88 12.52 -2.64
CA ARG A 184 -12.93 11.14 -3.16
C ARG A 184 -11.55 10.47 -3.19
N THR A 185 -10.54 11.14 -3.70
CA THR A 185 -9.18 10.58 -3.82
C THR A 185 -8.48 10.47 -2.48
N GLU A 186 -8.71 11.42 -1.56
CA GLU A 186 -8.21 11.37 -0.19
C GLU A 186 -8.91 10.25 0.61
N ALA A 187 -10.21 10.07 0.43
CA ALA A 187 -10.95 8.98 1.03
C ALA A 187 -10.43 7.61 0.57
N ALA A 188 -10.16 7.47 -0.73
CA ALA A 188 -9.56 6.25 -1.28
C ALA A 188 -8.13 6.01 -0.73
N TYR A 189 -7.34 7.04 -0.56
CA TYR A 189 -6.03 6.94 0.07
C TYR A 189 -6.13 6.44 1.53
N LEU A 190 -7.04 6.99 2.33
CA LEU A 190 -7.30 6.52 3.69
C LEU A 190 -7.83 5.07 3.74
N ALA A 191 -8.61 4.67 2.73
CA ALA A 191 -9.06 3.28 2.59
C ALA A 191 -7.87 2.33 2.36
N VAL A 192 -6.96 2.67 1.43
CA VAL A 192 -5.75 1.89 1.17
C VAL A 192 -4.86 1.82 2.42
N LEU A 193 -4.64 2.94 3.11
CA LEU A 193 -3.86 2.95 4.36
C LEU A 193 -4.51 2.06 5.44
N SER A 194 -5.83 2.16 5.62
CA SER A 194 -6.54 1.36 6.62
C SER A 194 -6.47 -0.13 6.30
N ALA A 195 -6.64 -0.51 5.02
CA ALA A 195 -6.55 -1.88 4.54
C ALA A 195 -5.12 -2.43 4.66
N SER A 196 -4.09 -1.62 4.39
CA SER A 196 -2.69 -2.04 4.47
C SER A 196 -2.27 -2.46 5.89
N HIS A 197 -2.73 -1.71 6.90
CA HIS A 197 -2.47 -2.07 8.30
C HIS A 197 -3.09 -3.41 8.72
N GLN A 198 -4.06 -3.91 7.96
CA GLN A 198 -4.76 -5.18 8.21
C GLN A 198 -4.30 -6.29 7.26
N LYS A 199 -3.44 -5.99 6.30
CA LYS A 199 -3.08 -6.87 5.19
C LYS A 199 -4.29 -7.31 4.36
N ASP A 200 -5.32 -6.46 4.31
CA ASP A 200 -6.50 -6.66 3.47
C ASP A 200 -6.19 -6.24 2.02
N TYR A 201 -5.61 -7.16 1.26
CA TYR A 201 -5.25 -6.93 -0.13
C TYR A 201 -6.46 -6.65 -1.03
N ALA A 202 -7.63 -7.23 -0.71
CA ALA A 202 -8.85 -6.96 -1.48
C ALA A 202 -9.32 -5.52 -1.29
N GLY A 203 -9.26 -5.02 -0.05
CA GLY A 203 -9.56 -3.62 0.26
C GLY A 203 -8.59 -2.64 -0.41
N ILE A 204 -7.30 -3.00 -0.48
CA ILE A 204 -6.29 -2.21 -1.22
C ILE A 204 -6.63 -2.16 -2.70
N GLU A 205 -6.79 -3.32 -3.35
CA GLU A 205 -7.07 -3.44 -4.78
C GLU A 205 -8.37 -2.72 -5.19
N LYS A 206 -9.34 -2.67 -4.29
CA LYS A 206 -10.61 -1.97 -4.51
C LYS A 206 -10.43 -0.46 -4.71
N TYR A 207 -9.47 0.16 -4.02
CA TYR A 207 -9.36 1.62 -3.94
C TYR A 207 -8.04 2.21 -4.42
N GLU A 208 -6.99 1.40 -4.64
CA GLU A 208 -5.67 1.89 -5.04
C GLU A 208 -5.70 2.77 -6.31
N HIS A 209 -6.53 2.39 -7.29
CA HIS A 209 -6.63 3.15 -8.55
C HIS A 209 -7.22 4.55 -8.35
N ILE A 210 -8.23 4.70 -7.47
CA ILE A 210 -8.83 6.01 -7.15
C ILE A 210 -7.83 6.85 -6.33
N ALA A 211 -7.15 6.22 -5.37
CA ALA A 211 -6.18 6.89 -4.53
C ALA A 211 -4.98 7.44 -5.35
N LEU A 212 -4.57 6.72 -6.41
CA LEU A 212 -3.51 7.13 -7.32
C LEU A 212 -3.88 8.33 -8.22
N GLU A 213 -5.14 8.75 -8.30
CA GLU A 213 -5.53 9.98 -8.99
C GLU A 213 -5.05 11.25 -8.24
N ASN A 214 -4.77 11.16 -6.93
CA ASN A 214 -4.30 12.28 -6.13
C ASN A 214 -2.82 12.55 -6.34
N LYS A 215 -2.51 13.59 -7.13
CA LYS A 215 -1.13 13.96 -7.47
C LYS A 215 -0.25 14.28 -6.26
N ALA A 216 -0.82 14.82 -5.19
CA ALA A 216 -0.06 15.21 -4.01
C ALA A 216 0.46 14.01 -3.21
N THR A 217 -0.27 12.90 -3.19
CA THR A 217 0.07 11.68 -2.44
C THR A 217 0.56 10.55 -3.33
N GLN A 218 0.53 10.72 -4.65
CA GLN A 218 0.77 9.67 -5.64
C GLN A 218 2.14 9.00 -5.48
N ALA A 219 3.22 9.77 -5.31
CA ALA A 219 4.56 9.22 -5.14
C ALA A 219 4.68 8.38 -3.85
N ALA A 220 4.16 8.91 -2.74
CA ALA A 220 4.14 8.19 -1.46
C ALA A 220 3.29 6.92 -1.53
N LEU A 221 2.15 6.99 -2.21
CA LEU A 221 1.28 5.82 -2.40
C LEU A 221 1.93 4.75 -3.27
N LEU A 222 2.57 5.13 -4.39
CA LEU A 222 3.28 4.18 -5.25
C LEU A 222 4.42 3.47 -4.50
N SER A 223 5.14 4.20 -3.64
CA SER A 223 6.18 3.59 -2.80
C SER A 223 5.59 2.62 -1.77
N LEU A 224 4.47 2.98 -1.15
CA LEU A 224 3.76 2.10 -0.22
C LEU A 224 3.22 0.83 -0.91
N LEU A 225 2.62 0.97 -2.10
CA LEU A 225 2.12 -0.16 -2.88
C LEU A 225 3.26 -1.11 -3.30
N TYR A 226 4.42 -0.57 -3.67
CA TYR A 226 5.61 -1.41 -3.89
C TYR A 226 5.95 -2.25 -2.65
N ASP A 227 6.02 -1.64 -1.47
CA ASP A 227 6.34 -2.34 -0.23
C ASP A 227 5.29 -3.41 0.11
N ILE A 228 3.99 -3.08 -0.01
CA ILE A 228 2.86 -4.00 0.22
C ILE A 228 2.92 -5.23 -0.69
N TYR A 229 3.11 -5.03 -2.00
CA TYR A 229 3.15 -6.15 -2.95
C TYR A 229 4.46 -6.93 -2.89
N THR A 230 5.54 -6.30 -2.45
CA THR A 230 6.79 -7.00 -2.09
C THR A 230 6.57 -7.93 -0.89
N GLU A 231 5.90 -7.45 0.16
CA GLU A 231 5.55 -8.27 1.34
C GLU A 231 4.57 -9.41 0.98
N LYS A 232 3.61 -9.14 0.09
CA LYS A 232 2.69 -10.16 -0.45
C LYS A 232 3.40 -11.23 -1.28
N GLY A 233 4.62 -10.95 -1.78
CA GLY A 233 5.35 -11.82 -2.71
C GLY A 233 4.91 -11.66 -4.18
N ASP A 234 4.11 -10.66 -4.49
CA ASP A 234 3.71 -10.32 -5.87
C ASP A 234 4.74 -9.37 -6.50
N THR A 235 5.89 -9.96 -6.85
CA THR A 235 7.01 -9.20 -7.42
C THR A 235 6.63 -8.47 -8.71
N ALA A 236 5.79 -9.06 -9.54
CA ALA A 236 5.38 -8.45 -10.81
C ALA A 236 4.63 -7.12 -10.57
N LYS A 237 3.66 -7.14 -9.65
CA LYS A 237 2.86 -5.94 -9.31
C LYS A 237 3.72 -4.91 -8.56
N ALA A 238 4.60 -5.36 -7.65
CA ALA A 238 5.54 -4.48 -6.96
C ALA A 238 6.43 -3.71 -7.96
N VAL A 239 7.07 -4.43 -8.88
CA VAL A 239 7.94 -3.81 -9.91
C VAL A 239 7.16 -2.89 -10.85
N ALA A 240 5.89 -3.21 -11.16
CA ALA A 240 5.04 -2.34 -11.95
C ALA A 240 4.82 -0.97 -11.27
N TYR A 241 4.57 -0.95 -9.95
CA TYR A 241 4.45 0.32 -9.19
C TYR A 241 5.78 1.06 -9.10
N LEU A 242 6.89 0.34 -8.98
CA LEU A 242 8.21 0.92 -8.98
C LEU A 242 8.52 1.63 -10.30
N LYS A 243 8.22 0.98 -11.45
CA LYS A 243 8.33 1.56 -12.80
C LYS A 243 7.44 2.78 -12.96
N GLN A 244 6.17 2.66 -12.58
CA GLN A 244 5.22 3.77 -12.64
C GLN A 244 5.70 4.97 -11.82
N GLY A 245 6.20 4.72 -10.61
CA GLY A 245 6.75 5.75 -9.74
C GLY A 245 7.95 6.46 -10.34
N PHE A 246 8.88 5.72 -10.94
CA PHE A 246 10.04 6.30 -11.63
C PHE A 246 9.64 7.15 -12.84
N GLU A 247 8.68 6.68 -13.64
CA GLU A 247 8.21 7.43 -14.81
C GLU A 247 7.48 8.73 -14.45
N MET A 248 6.68 8.73 -13.39
CA MET A 248 5.85 9.88 -13.00
C MET A 248 6.53 10.83 -12.02
N HIS A 249 7.45 10.32 -11.19
CA HIS A 249 8.07 11.02 -10.06
C HIS A 249 9.57 10.69 -9.99
N SER A 250 10.30 10.94 -11.06
CA SER A 250 11.75 10.64 -11.15
C SER A 250 12.62 11.37 -10.13
N ASP A 251 12.12 12.46 -9.58
CA ASP A 251 12.75 13.24 -8.51
C ASP A 251 12.54 12.65 -7.11
N TYR A 252 11.57 11.73 -6.98
CA TYR A 252 11.32 11.07 -5.70
C TYR A 252 12.38 9.98 -5.44
N PRO A 253 13.20 10.09 -4.37
CA PRO A 253 14.44 9.31 -4.21
C PRO A 253 14.23 7.81 -3.96
N PHE A 254 13.00 7.35 -3.90
CA PHE A 254 12.64 5.97 -3.62
C PHE A 254 12.80 5.04 -4.84
N PHE A 255 12.40 5.49 -6.04
CA PHE A 255 12.15 4.61 -7.18
C PHE A 255 13.41 4.20 -7.93
N PHE A 256 14.26 5.17 -8.29
CA PHE A 256 15.45 4.90 -9.11
C PHE A 256 16.40 3.89 -8.47
N PRO A 257 16.84 4.00 -7.21
CA PRO A 257 17.78 3.06 -6.63
C PRO A 257 17.25 1.62 -6.63
N ARG A 258 15.95 1.45 -6.34
CA ARG A 258 15.31 0.12 -6.29
C ARG A 258 15.17 -0.51 -7.66
N LEU A 259 14.86 0.28 -8.70
CA LEU A 259 14.84 -0.21 -10.07
C LEU A 259 16.24 -0.58 -10.56
N PHE A 260 17.22 0.24 -10.25
CA PHE A 260 18.63 -0.03 -10.58
C PHE A 260 19.09 -1.34 -9.94
N ASP A 261 18.82 -1.53 -8.65
CA ASP A 261 19.15 -2.77 -7.93
C ASP A 261 18.40 -3.97 -8.50
N TYR A 262 17.09 -3.82 -8.74
CA TYR A 262 16.26 -4.88 -9.30
C TYR A 262 16.80 -5.39 -10.64
N TYR A 263 16.99 -4.50 -11.61
CA TYR A 263 17.48 -4.89 -12.94
C TYR A 263 18.92 -5.40 -12.91
N SER A 264 19.78 -4.80 -12.07
CA SER A 264 21.17 -5.24 -11.92
C SER A 264 21.27 -6.65 -11.37
N GLN A 265 20.44 -7.01 -10.37
CA GLN A 265 20.40 -8.35 -9.77
C GLN A 265 19.84 -9.41 -10.73
N HIS A 266 18.98 -9.02 -11.67
CA HIS A 266 18.43 -9.92 -12.69
C HIS A 266 19.27 -9.97 -13.96
N GLY A 267 20.38 -9.22 -14.04
CA GLY A 267 21.23 -9.17 -15.23
C GLY A 267 20.61 -8.44 -16.43
N GLU A 268 19.56 -7.67 -16.21
CA GLU A 268 18.82 -6.90 -17.24
C GLU A 268 19.56 -5.59 -17.56
N MET A 269 20.77 -5.69 -18.13
CA MET A 269 21.66 -4.53 -18.30
C MET A 269 21.15 -3.48 -19.27
N ALA A 270 20.31 -3.86 -20.24
CA ALA A 270 19.67 -2.91 -21.16
C ALA A 270 18.68 -1.99 -20.42
N GLU A 271 17.89 -2.55 -19.51
CA GLU A 271 16.98 -1.81 -18.66
C GLU A 271 17.72 -0.92 -17.66
N VAL A 272 18.85 -1.40 -17.10
CA VAL A 272 19.73 -0.55 -16.25
C VAL A 272 20.20 0.67 -17.04
N GLU A 273 20.67 0.48 -18.26
CA GLU A 273 21.13 1.57 -19.13
C GLU A 273 20.00 2.56 -19.44
N ASP A 274 18.82 2.08 -19.81
CA ASP A 274 17.65 2.89 -20.11
C ASP A 274 17.23 3.78 -18.93
N ILE A 275 17.08 3.20 -17.73
CA ILE A 275 16.68 3.99 -16.56
C ILE A 275 17.75 5.00 -16.12
N VAL A 276 19.04 4.66 -16.25
CA VAL A 276 20.13 5.56 -15.92
C VAL A 276 20.14 6.74 -16.89
N MET A 277 20.02 6.49 -18.19
CA MET A 277 19.99 7.56 -19.21
C MET A 277 18.75 8.44 -19.09
N LYS A 278 17.58 7.87 -18.81
CA LYS A 278 16.35 8.62 -18.50
C LYS A 278 16.51 9.50 -17.26
N ALA A 279 17.08 8.94 -16.18
CA ALA A 279 17.32 9.68 -14.95
C ALA A 279 18.26 10.88 -15.18
N ILE A 280 19.37 10.69 -15.90
CA ILE A 280 20.32 11.76 -16.22
C ILE A 280 19.67 12.81 -17.13
N SER A 281 18.89 12.40 -18.15
CA SER A 281 18.23 13.35 -19.05
C SER A 281 17.23 14.25 -18.33
N ARG A 282 16.56 13.74 -17.30
CA ARG A 282 15.60 14.50 -16.47
C ARG A 282 16.27 15.39 -15.43
N GLN A 283 17.39 14.94 -14.88
CA GLN A 283 18.13 15.64 -13.82
C GLN A 283 19.66 15.56 -14.07
N PRO A 284 20.19 16.33 -15.02
CA PRO A 284 21.61 16.25 -15.43
C PRO A 284 22.60 16.58 -14.31
N GLU A 285 22.18 17.38 -13.34
CA GLU A 285 23.03 17.79 -12.21
C GLU A 285 23.02 16.82 -11.03
N ASN A 286 22.20 15.76 -11.09
CA ASN A 286 22.12 14.80 -10.02
C ASN A 286 23.31 13.81 -10.05
N ASN A 287 24.27 14.02 -9.16
CA ASN A 287 25.46 13.18 -9.08
C ASN A 287 25.17 11.71 -8.78
N ALA A 288 24.06 11.38 -8.11
CA ALA A 288 23.70 9.98 -7.85
C ALA A 288 23.45 9.19 -9.15
N TYR A 289 22.83 9.81 -10.15
CA TYR A 289 22.62 9.19 -11.47
C TYR A 289 23.92 9.08 -12.28
N LYS A 290 24.80 10.07 -12.17
CA LYS A 290 26.16 10.00 -12.77
C LYS A 290 26.99 8.89 -12.10
N VAL A 291 26.88 8.69 -10.79
CA VAL A 291 27.53 7.56 -10.10
C VAL A 291 26.97 6.22 -10.58
N ALA A 292 25.65 6.12 -10.79
CA ALA A 292 25.04 4.92 -11.37
C ALA A 292 25.55 4.63 -12.79
N LEU A 293 25.72 5.68 -13.63
CA LEU A 293 26.34 5.54 -14.95
C LEU A 293 27.81 5.07 -14.84
N ASN A 294 28.53 5.59 -13.88
CA ASN A 294 29.94 5.21 -13.64
C ASN A 294 30.06 3.72 -13.24
N ILE A 295 29.13 3.21 -12.42
CA ILE A 295 29.02 1.78 -12.08
C ILE A 295 28.70 0.95 -13.33
N LEU A 296 27.74 1.42 -14.14
CA LEU A 296 27.34 0.74 -15.37
C LEU A 296 28.51 0.62 -16.36
N GLN A 297 29.26 1.72 -16.56
CA GLN A 297 30.44 1.75 -17.43
C GLN A 297 31.51 0.74 -16.97
N LEU A 298 31.76 0.64 -15.66
CA LEU A 298 32.66 -0.38 -15.11
C LEU A 298 32.20 -1.80 -15.44
N ASN A 299 30.91 -2.08 -15.25
CA ASN A 299 30.32 -3.40 -15.50
C ASN A 299 30.29 -3.75 -16.98
N GLN A 300 30.18 -2.77 -17.86
CA GLN A 300 30.26 -2.93 -19.33
C GLN A 300 31.70 -2.94 -19.85
N GLU A 301 32.70 -2.96 -18.98
CA GLU A 301 34.14 -2.91 -19.33
C GLU A 301 34.55 -1.65 -20.12
N LYS A 302 33.71 -0.60 -20.10
CA LYS A 302 34.01 0.73 -20.66
C LYS A 302 34.91 1.51 -19.72
N TYR A 303 36.15 0.97 -19.54
CA TYR A 303 37.06 1.46 -18.49
C TYR A 303 37.51 2.88 -18.67
N ASP A 304 37.74 3.36 -19.90
CA ASP A 304 38.19 4.73 -20.15
C ASP A 304 37.10 5.74 -19.85
N GLU A 305 35.85 5.45 -20.23
CA GLU A 305 34.68 6.26 -19.90
C GLU A 305 34.42 6.27 -18.39
N CYS A 306 34.55 5.11 -17.74
CA CYS A 306 34.40 4.98 -16.29
C CYS A 306 35.43 5.84 -15.55
N ILE A 307 36.68 5.84 -15.98
CA ILE A 307 37.76 6.66 -15.38
C ILE A 307 37.43 8.16 -15.59
N ALA A 308 37.13 8.56 -16.81
CA ALA A 308 36.87 9.98 -17.13
C ALA A 308 35.67 10.53 -16.33
N LEU A 309 34.56 9.78 -16.27
CA LEU A 309 33.38 10.20 -15.51
C LEU A 309 33.66 10.18 -13.99
N GLY A 310 34.35 9.14 -13.51
CA GLY A 310 34.70 9.02 -12.09
C GLY A 310 35.60 10.17 -11.62
N ASP A 311 36.64 10.51 -12.37
CA ASP A 311 37.50 11.66 -12.05
C ASP A 311 36.74 12.99 -12.05
N SER A 312 35.83 13.18 -13.01
CA SER A 312 34.93 14.34 -13.04
C SER A 312 34.07 14.43 -11.77
N LEU A 313 33.48 13.32 -11.35
CA LEU A 313 32.66 13.26 -10.12
C LEU A 313 33.50 13.60 -8.87
N LEU A 314 34.71 13.09 -8.80
CA LEU A 314 35.63 13.34 -7.68
C LEU A 314 36.12 14.78 -7.62
N THR A 315 36.21 15.47 -8.76
CA THR A 315 36.52 16.90 -8.81
C THR A 315 35.38 17.74 -8.20
N VAL A 316 34.12 17.29 -8.35
CA VAL A 316 32.95 17.98 -7.77
C VAL A 316 32.78 17.64 -6.28
N ASN A 317 33.00 16.39 -5.90
CA ASN A 317 32.88 15.93 -4.49
C ASN A 317 33.84 14.77 -4.20
N ASP A 318 34.90 15.04 -3.50
CA ASP A 318 35.95 14.09 -3.11
C ASP A 318 35.54 13.15 -1.95
N GLN A 319 34.32 13.27 -1.42
CA GLN A 319 33.78 12.37 -0.41
C GLN A 319 32.92 11.25 -1.01
N LEU A 320 32.71 11.22 -2.33
CA LEU A 320 31.99 10.15 -3.00
C LEU A 320 32.86 8.88 -3.03
N ALA A 321 32.49 7.87 -2.25
CA ALA A 321 33.30 6.65 -2.14
C ALA A 321 33.24 5.80 -3.44
N GLU A 322 32.04 5.63 -4.03
CA GLU A 322 31.83 4.72 -5.18
C GLU A 322 32.69 5.09 -6.41
N PRO A 323 32.82 6.36 -6.83
CA PRO A 323 33.71 6.71 -7.94
C PRO A 323 35.18 6.31 -7.68
N TYR A 324 35.69 6.43 -6.45
CA TYR A 324 37.03 5.93 -6.13
C TYR A 324 37.16 4.43 -6.36
N TYR A 325 36.18 3.65 -5.90
CA TYR A 325 36.17 2.22 -6.12
C TYR A 325 36.12 1.89 -7.63
N ASN A 326 35.25 2.55 -8.38
CA ASN A 326 35.02 2.28 -9.79
C ASN A 326 36.24 2.64 -10.64
N VAL A 327 36.84 3.82 -10.43
CA VAL A 327 38.06 4.24 -11.15
C VAL A 327 39.24 3.32 -10.82
N GLY A 328 39.43 3.01 -9.53
CA GLY A 328 40.47 2.07 -9.10
C GLY A 328 40.29 0.68 -9.70
N SER A 329 39.03 0.18 -9.71
CA SER A 329 38.68 -1.11 -10.35
C SER A 329 38.91 -1.08 -11.87
N ALA A 330 38.55 0.03 -12.52
CA ALA A 330 38.76 0.20 -13.96
C ALA A 330 40.25 0.12 -14.32
N TYR A 331 41.13 0.85 -13.62
CA TYR A 331 42.58 0.74 -13.79
C TYR A 331 43.10 -0.67 -13.49
N PHE A 332 42.61 -1.29 -12.43
CA PHE A 332 43.00 -2.66 -12.04
C PHE A 332 42.60 -3.68 -13.12
N ASN A 333 41.40 -3.61 -13.64
CA ASN A 333 40.92 -4.51 -14.69
C ASN A 333 41.64 -4.25 -16.03
N LYS A 334 41.93 -3.00 -16.37
CA LYS A 334 42.81 -2.66 -17.53
C LYS A 334 44.18 -3.28 -17.38
N ALA A 335 44.75 -3.30 -16.18
CA ALA A 335 46.04 -3.92 -15.92
C ALA A 335 46.00 -5.44 -16.16
N LEU A 336 44.95 -6.13 -15.66
CA LEU A 336 44.73 -7.55 -15.88
C LEU A 336 44.53 -7.84 -17.39
N GLN A 337 43.67 -7.09 -18.05
CA GLN A 337 43.41 -7.25 -19.49
C GLN A 337 44.69 -7.06 -20.32
N HIS A 338 45.47 -5.99 -19.99
CA HIS A 338 46.76 -5.77 -20.66
C HIS A 338 47.73 -6.93 -20.44
N TYR A 339 47.81 -7.46 -19.20
CA TYR A 339 48.72 -8.58 -18.88
C TYR A 339 48.35 -9.84 -19.66
N GLU A 340 47.09 -10.17 -19.78
CA GLU A 340 46.61 -11.35 -20.51
C GLU A 340 46.81 -11.24 -22.03
N GLN A 341 46.49 -10.06 -22.60
CA GLN A 341 46.60 -9.83 -24.05
C GLN A 341 48.05 -9.79 -24.56
N ASN A 342 49.02 -9.53 -23.68
CA ASN A 342 50.43 -9.34 -24.07
C ASN A 342 51.32 -10.50 -23.57
N LYS A 343 50.84 -11.74 -23.50
CA LYS A 343 51.55 -12.95 -23.02
C LYS A 343 52.83 -13.18 -23.81
N GLY A 344 53.61 -12.71 -24.33
CA GLY A 344 54.90 -12.89 -25.00
C GLY A 344 55.77 -11.63 -25.01
N ASN A 345 55.24 -10.50 -24.55
CA ASN A 345 55.94 -9.24 -24.58
C ASN A 345 56.79 -9.06 -23.31
N ARG A 346 58.12 -8.86 -23.47
CA ARG A 346 59.05 -8.64 -22.33
C ARG A 346 58.66 -7.40 -21.50
N ASN A 347 58.06 -6.39 -22.09
CA ASN A 347 57.66 -5.15 -21.40
C ASN A 347 56.26 -5.17 -20.79
N ARG A 348 55.53 -6.29 -20.93
CA ARG A 348 54.14 -6.38 -20.43
C ARG A 348 54.03 -6.02 -18.93
N ARG A 349 54.95 -6.53 -18.10
CA ARG A 349 54.93 -6.31 -16.67
C ARG A 349 55.12 -4.85 -16.29
N LYS A 350 55.97 -4.13 -17.01
CA LYS A 350 56.21 -2.69 -16.75
C LYS A 350 54.90 -1.90 -16.95
N LYS A 351 54.22 -2.10 -18.09
CA LYS A 351 52.99 -1.43 -18.41
C LYS A 351 51.82 -1.81 -17.47
N THR A 352 51.74 -3.10 -17.10
CA THR A 352 50.78 -3.58 -16.11
C THR A 352 50.99 -2.93 -14.77
N ASN A 353 52.23 -2.82 -14.29
CA ASN A 353 52.54 -2.14 -13.01
C ASN A 353 52.29 -0.63 -13.03
N GLU A 354 52.46 0.03 -14.19
CA GLU A 354 52.05 1.44 -14.38
C GLU A 354 50.52 1.62 -14.18
N LEU A 355 49.70 0.68 -14.65
CA LEU A 355 48.26 0.70 -14.45
C LEU A 355 47.87 0.38 -13.01
N TYR A 356 48.52 -0.59 -12.38
CA TYR A 356 48.35 -0.88 -10.95
C TYR A 356 48.73 0.32 -10.06
N ALA A 357 49.85 1.00 -10.39
CA ALA A 357 50.25 2.22 -9.67
C ALA A 357 49.18 3.34 -9.77
N LYS A 358 48.47 3.42 -10.89
CA LYS A 358 47.32 4.34 -11.03
C LYS A 358 46.09 3.89 -10.24
N ALA A 359 45.81 2.60 -10.13
CA ALA A 359 44.68 2.07 -9.37
C ALA A 359 44.84 2.28 -7.86
N LEU A 360 46.07 2.16 -7.34
CA LEU A 360 46.34 2.11 -5.92
C LEU A 360 45.78 3.29 -5.10
N PRO A 361 46.05 4.56 -5.44
CA PRO A 361 45.54 5.69 -4.65
C PRO A 361 44.02 5.77 -4.57
N TYR A 362 43.31 5.32 -5.61
CA TYR A 362 41.85 5.28 -5.60
C TYR A 362 41.31 4.23 -4.62
N ILE A 363 41.87 3.02 -4.63
CA ILE A 363 41.42 1.96 -3.71
C ILE A 363 41.83 2.24 -2.26
N GLU A 364 42.99 2.84 -2.02
CA GLU A 364 43.36 3.32 -0.68
C GLU A 364 42.40 4.42 -0.18
N ARG A 365 42.00 5.35 -1.03
CA ARG A 365 41.04 6.38 -0.67
C ARG A 365 39.66 5.78 -0.43
N TYR A 366 39.21 4.83 -1.24
CA TYR A 366 37.98 4.08 -0.98
C TYR A 366 38.02 3.38 0.38
N ARG A 367 39.10 2.68 0.70
CA ARG A 367 39.32 2.06 2.02
C ARG A 367 39.15 3.09 3.15
N SER A 368 39.75 4.28 3.02
CA SER A 368 39.65 5.31 4.04
C SER A 368 38.21 5.82 4.25
N LEU A 369 37.42 5.92 3.18
CA LEU A 369 36.03 6.38 3.20
C LEU A 369 35.06 5.25 3.64
N ARG A 370 35.39 4.00 3.35
CA ARG A 370 34.57 2.81 3.59
C ARG A 370 35.35 1.67 4.27
N PRO A 371 35.91 1.87 5.45
CA PRO A 371 36.78 0.87 6.10
C PRO A 371 36.05 -0.45 6.39
N LYS A 372 34.74 -0.40 6.65
CA LYS A 372 33.93 -1.61 6.94
C LYS A 372 33.64 -2.50 5.71
N PHE A 373 33.94 -2.04 4.49
CA PHE A 373 33.70 -2.80 3.28
C PHE A 373 34.93 -3.62 2.84
N GLU A 374 35.57 -4.31 3.78
CA GLU A 374 36.84 -5.03 3.60
C GLU A 374 36.80 -5.99 2.40
N ARG A 375 35.70 -6.69 2.18
CA ARG A 375 35.55 -7.63 1.06
C ARG A 375 35.62 -6.99 -0.33
N ARG A 376 35.39 -5.69 -0.43
CA ARG A 376 35.52 -4.95 -1.70
C ARG A 376 36.94 -4.48 -1.94
N TRP A 377 37.59 -3.90 -0.95
CA TRP A 377 38.90 -3.28 -1.15
C TRP A 377 40.09 -4.21 -0.82
N ALA A 378 39.99 -5.14 0.13
CA ALA A 378 41.13 -5.94 0.55
C ALA A 378 41.71 -6.86 -0.54
N PRO A 379 40.92 -7.58 -1.34
CA PRO A 379 41.48 -8.41 -2.41
C PRO A 379 42.24 -7.61 -3.46
N MET A 380 41.75 -6.42 -3.80
CA MET A 380 42.46 -5.55 -4.74
C MET A 380 43.75 -4.97 -4.14
N LEU A 381 43.71 -4.46 -2.92
CA LEU A 381 44.90 -3.95 -2.25
C LEU A 381 45.94 -5.05 -2.06
N TYR A 382 45.54 -6.27 -1.74
CA TYR A 382 46.47 -7.43 -1.67
C TYR A 382 47.24 -7.60 -2.97
N THR A 383 46.56 -7.63 -4.11
CA THR A 383 47.25 -7.76 -5.40
C THR A 383 48.10 -6.53 -5.74
N LEU A 384 47.56 -5.33 -5.51
CA LEU A 384 48.27 -4.07 -5.80
C LEU A 384 49.57 -3.95 -4.98
N TYR A 385 49.52 -4.24 -3.70
CA TYR A 385 50.71 -4.17 -2.85
C TYR A 385 51.75 -5.24 -3.19
N LEU A 386 51.29 -6.47 -3.54
CA LEU A 386 52.20 -7.53 -3.97
C LEU A 386 52.92 -7.15 -5.27
N GLU A 387 52.19 -6.76 -6.31
CA GLU A 387 52.77 -6.46 -7.64
C GLU A 387 53.61 -5.18 -7.64
N LEU A 388 53.32 -4.24 -6.74
CA LEU A 388 54.09 -2.99 -6.60
C LEU A 388 55.21 -3.06 -5.53
N ASN A 389 55.48 -4.25 -4.98
CA ASN A 389 56.50 -4.50 -3.94
C ASN A 389 56.36 -3.62 -2.67
N LYS A 390 55.14 -3.42 -2.20
CA LYS A 390 54.83 -2.68 -0.97
C LYS A 390 54.69 -3.62 0.23
N GLY A 391 55.83 -4.08 0.77
CA GLY A 391 55.86 -5.20 1.71
C GLY A 391 55.15 -4.94 3.05
N LYS A 392 55.27 -3.74 3.65
CA LYS A 392 54.57 -3.43 4.91
C LYS A 392 53.06 -3.41 4.77
N GLU A 393 52.60 -2.73 3.74
CA GLU A 393 51.16 -2.60 3.44
C GLU A 393 50.58 -3.96 3.04
N PHE A 394 51.36 -4.80 2.32
CA PHE A 394 50.97 -6.16 1.97
C PHE A 394 50.75 -7.03 3.22
N GLU A 395 51.72 -7.04 4.19
CA GLU A 395 51.58 -7.79 5.43
C GLU A 395 50.35 -7.36 6.27
N GLU A 396 50.02 -6.07 6.24
CA GLU A 396 48.81 -5.56 6.88
C GLU A 396 47.53 -6.15 6.26
N ILE A 397 47.41 -6.11 4.93
CA ILE A 397 46.24 -6.64 4.22
C ILE A 397 46.15 -8.16 4.39
N GLU A 398 47.24 -8.86 4.33
CA GLU A 398 47.29 -10.31 4.55
C GLU A 398 46.74 -10.68 5.92
N ARG A 399 47.14 -9.95 6.97
CA ARG A 399 46.58 -10.14 8.32
C ARG A 399 45.08 -9.89 8.38
N ILE A 400 44.57 -8.85 7.72
CA ILE A 400 43.14 -8.56 7.65
C ILE A 400 42.41 -9.72 6.96
N MET A 401 42.84 -10.18 5.80
CA MET A 401 42.21 -11.27 5.04
C MET A 401 42.27 -12.61 5.78
N ASN A 402 43.29 -12.83 6.60
CA ASN A 402 43.42 -14.00 7.45
C ASN A 402 42.65 -13.96 8.75
N SER A 403 42.09 -12.82 9.12
CA SER A 403 41.30 -12.66 10.34
C SER A 403 39.99 -13.49 10.33
N ALA A 404 39.54 -13.91 11.52
CA ALA A 404 38.30 -14.68 11.65
C ALA A 404 37.05 -13.86 11.18
N SER A 405 37.05 -12.54 11.44
CA SER A 405 35.98 -11.65 11.00
C SER A 405 35.81 -11.59 9.48
N TYR A 406 36.91 -11.51 8.75
CA TYR A 406 36.92 -11.51 7.30
C TYR A 406 36.44 -12.86 6.74
N LYS A 407 36.93 -14.00 7.27
CA LYS A 407 36.58 -15.35 6.80
C LYS A 407 35.15 -15.73 7.08
N THR A 408 34.60 -15.38 8.23
CA THR A 408 33.23 -15.76 8.63
C THR A 408 32.13 -14.86 8.06
N GLY A 409 32.47 -13.69 7.54
CA GLY A 409 31.49 -12.75 7.02
C GLY A 409 30.51 -12.20 8.04
N LYS A 410 30.77 -12.39 9.33
CA LYS A 410 29.93 -11.78 10.38
C LYS A 410 30.16 -10.28 10.37
N LYS A 411 29.11 -9.53 10.04
CA LYS A 411 29.07 -8.08 10.26
C LYS A 411 29.28 -7.81 11.75
N GLN A 412 30.29 -7.03 12.11
CA GLN A 412 30.31 -6.36 13.38
C GLN A 412 29.27 -5.26 13.44
#